data_dbe65c1bd33a1371e1551ff8d050f621
#
_entry.id   dbe65c1bd33a1371e1551ff8d050f621
#
_cell.length_a   1.000
_cell.length_b   1.000
_cell.length_c   1.000
_cell.angle_alpha   90.00
_cell.angle_beta   90.00
_cell.angle_gamma   90.00
#
_symmetry.space_group_name_H-M   'P 1'
#
loop_
_entity.id
_entity.type
_entity.pdbx_description
1 polymer ?
#
loop_
_entity_poly.entity_id
_entity_poly.type
_entity_poly.pdbx_seq_one_letter_code
_entity_poly.pdbx_strand_id
1 'polypeptide(L)'
;MNKILLSSTAMALALTFGACHSNPDSNDGAVANNGEINSFEVSQNIKTSSCTYLIEGMPDSCHITLSASINWPENIDNYDIHVLQDSVLRRAFPGYAGHDVDDAIKQYIKEPGAMFDNDSTLTFKQVDSASESINSYTADVSVSMLEITLDYVSYRTDYSSYLGGAHPLWGSDCFTYVYKNAQVLTLDDLFSPEHQKALTPIVAQAVADELSITTGELSSMLLSNGVYVSDIVYLYNGMIVFHYNPYALLPYAYGAIDAKVAPYEVADLLTPQAKALLLSEE
;
A
#
# COMPACT_ATOMS: atom_id res chain seq x y z
N MET A 1 16.51 24.03 25.33
CA MET A 1 16.13 22.61 25.60
C MET A 1 14.62 22.51 25.71
N ASN A 2 13.95 22.32 24.61
CA ASN A 2 12.53 21.91 24.62
C ASN A 2 12.39 20.78 23.60
N LYS A 3 12.51 19.58 24.14
CA LYS A 3 12.13 18.38 23.39
C LYS A 3 10.59 18.34 23.36
N ILE A 4 9.99 18.65 22.24
CA ILE A 4 8.58 18.32 22.02
C ILE A 4 8.57 16.84 21.65
N LEU A 5 8.45 15.98 22.66
CA LEU A 5 8.00 14.61 22.50
C LEU A 5 6.47 14.69 22.33
N LEU A 6 6.00 14.62 21.11
CA LEU A 6 4.61 14.31 20.84
C LEU A 6 4.40 12.84 21.18
N SER A 7 3.63 12.59 22.24
CA SER A 7 3.26 11.26 22.71
C SER A 7 2.49 10.50 21.63
N SER A 8 2.94 9.28 21.35
CA SER A 8 2.18 8.30 20.59
C SER A 8 0.88 7.99 21.32
N THR A 9 -0.24 8.44 20.78
CA THR A 9 -1.54 7.92 21.18
C THR A 9 -1.83 6.76 20.24
N ALA A 10 -1.65 5.54 20.71
CA ALA A 10 -2.19 4.37 20.07
C ALA A 10 -3.72 4.44 20.22
N MET A 11 -4.42 4.72 19.14
CA MET A 11 -5.88 4.67 19.10
C MET A 11 -6.25 3.33 18.48
N ALA A 12 -6.58 2.35 19.31
CA ALA A 12 -7.13 1.10 18.87
C ALA A 12 -8.58 1.37 18.42
N LEU A 13 -8.85 1.26 17.13
CA LEU A 13 -10.20 1.30 16.60
C LEU A 13 -10.71 -0.14 16.51
N ALA A 14 -11.42 -0.59 17.54
CA ALA A 14 -12.12 -1.87 17.48
C ALA A 14 -13.45 -1.64 16.74
N LEU A 15 -13.54 -2.12 15.52
CA LEU A 15 -14.79 -2.21 14.78
C LEU A 15 -15.53 -3.48 15.23
N THR A 16 -16.39 -3.38 16.23
CA THR A 16 -17.31 -4.46 16.58
C THR A 16 -18.55 -4.37 15.70
N PHE A 17 -18.71 -5.30 14.78
CA PHE A 17 -19.99 -5.51 14.10
C PHE A 17 -20.98 -6.15 15.08
N GLY A 18 -22.03 -5.43 15.42
CA GLY A 18 -23.04 -5.87 16.37
C GLY A 18 -23.85 -7.03 15.80
N ALA A 19 -23.68 -8.23 16.36
CA ALA A 19 -24.57 -9.35 16.16
C ALA A 19 -25.87 -9.16 16.96
N CYS A 20 -27.00 -9.31 16.30
CA CYS A 20 -28.32 -9.35 16.93
C CYS A 20 -28.45 -10.57 17.86
N HIS A 21 -28.89 -10.32 19.08
CA HIS A 21 -29.20 -11.31 20.10
C HIS A 21 -30.30 -12.29 19.66
N SER A 22 -30.03 -13.58 19.74
CA SER A 22 -31.04 -14.61 19.94
C SER A 22 -30.57 -15.60 21.02
N ASN A 23 -31.51 -15.94 21.90
CA ASN A 23 -31.39 -16.71 23.14
C ASN A 23 -30.72 -18.08 23.00
N PRO A 24 -30.10 -18.59 24.10
CA PRO A 24 -29.46 -19.89 24.11
C PRO A 24 -30.45 -20.99 24.53
N ASP A 25 -30.61 -22.02 23.70
CA ASP A 25 -30.98 -23.35 24.18
C ASP A 25 -30.42 -24.45 23.26
N SER A 26 -29.49 -25.19 23.84
CA SER A 26 -29.16 -26.62 23.66
C SER A 26 -29.11 -27.21 22.23
N ASN A 27 -27.99 -27.61 21.70
CA ASN A 27 -27.56 -29.00 21.57
C ASN A 27 -26.29 -29.15 20.70
N ASP A 28 -25.43 -30.10 21.09
CA ASP A 28 -24.24 -30.51 20.36
C ASP A 28 -24.51 -30.79 18.86
N GLY A 29 -23.84 -30.03 18.01
CA GLY A 29 -23.76 -30.27 16.59
C GLY A 29 -22.70 -29.36 16.01
N ALA A 30 -21.73 -29.92 15.31
CA ALA A 30 -20.69 -29.17 14.63
C ALA A 30 -21.31 -28.00 13.86
N VAL A 31 -21.10 -26.78 14.33
CA VAL A 31 -21.54 -25.55 13.66
C VAL A 31 -20.64 -25.40 12.45
N ALA A 32 -21.21 -25.63 11.28
CA ALA A 32 -20.64 -25.10 10.05
C ALA A 32 -20.50 -23.58 10.22
N ASN A 33 -19.28 -23.08 10.21
CA ASN A 33 -18.98 -21.66 10.26
C ASN A 33 -19.65 -21.01 9.02
N ASN A 34 -20.73 -20.28 9.26
CA ASN A 34 -21.26 -19.37 8.26
C ASN A 34 -20.24 -18.24 8.13
N GLY A 35 -19.39 -18.35 7.15
CA GLY A 35 -18.28 -17.52 6.73
C GLY A 35 -18.30 -16.01 7.05
N GLU A 36 -18.41 -15.64 8.32
CA GLU A 36 -18.27 -14.28 8.79
C GLU A 36 -16.89 -14.10 9.44
N ILE A 37 -16.20 -13.01 9.15
CA ILE A 37 -15.05 -12.59 9.94
C ILE A 37 -15.59 -12.09 11.28
N ASN A 38 -15.31 -12.82 12.36
CA ASN A 38 -15.82 -12.48 13.69
C ASN A 38 -14.94 -11.48 14.43
N SER A 39 -13.66 -11.40 14.10
CA SER A 39 -12.73 -10.43 14.66
C SER A 39 -11.71 -9.95 13.65
N PHE A 40 -11.59 -8.64 13.54
CA PHE A 40 -10.54 -7.98 12.79
C PHE A 40 -10.03 -6.81 13.62
N GLU A 41 -8.75 -6.86 13.97
CA GLU A 41 -8.13 -5.84 14.80
C GLU A 41 -7.00 -5.17 14.04
N VAL A 42 -7.04 -3.82 13.99
CA VAL A 42 -6.02 -2.98 13.38
C VAL A 42 -5.60 -1.92 14.38
N SER A 43 -4.32 -1.78 14.59
CA SER A 43 -3.76 -0.64 15.31
C SER A 43 -3.26 0.44 14.33
N GLN A 44 -3.39 1.69 14.75
CA GLN A 44 -2.86 2.81 14.00
C GLN A 44 -1.59 3.33 14.67
N ASN A 45 -0.45 3.19 14.00
CA ASN A 45 0.86 3.63 14.46
C ASN A 45 1.28 4.86 13.67
N ILE A 46 1.37 6.02 14.34
CA ILE A 46 1.75 7.30 13.72
C ILE A 46 2.94 7.88 14.45
N LYS A 47 4.01 8.20 13.73
CA LYS A 47 5.18 8.90 14.25
C LYS A 47 5.72 9.89 13.22
N THR A 48 6.19 11.03 13.73
CA THR A 48 6.86 12.06 12.94
C THR A 48 8.12 12.50 13.66
N SER A 49 9.19 12.68 12.90
CA SER A 49 10.45 13.27 13.35
C SER A 49 10.76 14.49 12.49
N SER A 50 11.20 15.58 13.13
CA SER A 50 11.55 16.82 12.44
C SER A 50 12.84 17.37 13.05
N CYS A 51 13.90 17.38 12.27
CA CYS A 51 15.24 17.74 12.71
C CYS A 51 15.95 18.59 11.66
N THR A 52 16.92 19.38 12.12
CA THR A 52 17.80 20.14 11.22
C THR A 52 19.13 19.41 11.07
N TYR A 53 19.59 19.30 9.84
CA TYR A 53 20.84 18.64 9.49
C TYR A 53 21.74 19.53 8.66
N LEU A 54 23.05 19.37 8.85
CA LEU A 54 24.06 19.74 7.87
C LEU A 54 24.36 18.49 7.04
N ILE A 55 24.28 18.61 5.73
CA ILE A 55 24.66 17.54 4.79
C ILE A 55 26.03 17.89 4.24
N GLU A 56 27.00 16.98 4.37
CA GLU A 56 28.35 17.21 3.89
C GLU A 56 28.35 17.49 2.37
N GLY A 57 29.01 18.57 1.97
CA GLY A 57 29.03 19.02 0.57
C GLY A 57 27.90 19.97 0.19
N MET A 58 26.91 20.20 1.06
CA MET A 58 25.89 21.23 0.88
C MET A 58 26.23 22.50 1.67
N PRO A 59 26.05 23.69 1.11
CA PRO A 59 26.48 24.94 1.78
C PRO A 59 25.59 25.30 2.99
N ASP A 60 24.32 24.87 2.95
CA ASP A 60 23.30 25.27 3.92
C ASP A 60 22.76 24.10 4.72
N SER A 61 22.23 24.39 5.90
CA SER A 61 21.48 23.41 6.67
C SER A 61 20.10 23.15 6.03
N CYS A 62 19.60 21.95 6.21
CA CYS A 62 18.25 21.57 5.77
C CYS A 62 17.41 21.10 6.95
N HIS A 63 16.13 21.38 6.88
CA HIS A 63 15.14 20.87 7.81
C HIS A 63 14.50 19.63 7.20
N ILE A 64 14.62 18.47 7.86
CA ILE A 64 14.10 17.19 7.36
C ILE A 64 12.96 16.74 8.26
N THR A 65 11.81 16.47 7.67
CA THR A 65 10.65 15.87 8.34
C THR A 65 10.38 14.49 7.75
N LEU A 66 10.40 13.49 8.61
CA LEU A 66 10.05 12.09 8.27
C LEU A 66 8.79 11.71 9.01
N SER A 67 7.79 11.18 8.30
CA SER A 67 6.52 10.73 8.86
C SER A 67 6.20 9.30 8.46
N ALA A 68 5.65 8.54 9.38
CA ALA A 68 5.09 7.22 9.12
C ALA A 68 3.71 7.09 9.77
N SER A 69 2.73 6.57 9.01
CA SER A 69 1.36 6.29 9.48
C SER A 69 0.94 4.90 8.98
N ILE A 70 0.90 3.94 9.87
CA ILE A 70 0.71 2.53 9.52
C ILE A 70 -0.57 1.99 10.16
N ASN A 71 -1.52 1.55 9.35
CA ASN A 71 -2.62 0.70 9.78
C ASN A 71 -2.11 -0.74 9.85
N TRP A 72 -1.74 -1.16 11.07
CA TRP A 72 -1.10 -2.42 11.32
C TRP A 72 -2.13 -3.51 11.63
N PRO A 73 -2.16 -4.64 10.90
CA PRO A 73 -3.04 -5.75 11.22
C PRO A 73 -2.53 -6.49 12.45
N GLU A 74 -3.36 -6.52 13.51
CA GLU A 74 -3.04 -7.22 14.77
C GLU A 74 -3.59 -8.64 14.77
N ASN A 75 -4.82 -8.80 14.28
CA ASN A 75 -5.52 -10.07 14.27
C ASN A 75 -6.59 -10.10 13.17
N ILE A 76 -6.75 -11.26 12.53
CA ILE A 76 -7.86 -11.57 11.63
C ILE A 76 -8.36 -12.97 12.01
N ASP A 77 -9.41 -13.06 12.82
CA ASP A 77 -9.94 -14.32 13.36
C ASP A 77 -8.83 -15.27 13.84
N ASN A 78 -8.79 -16.50 13.30
CA ASN A 78 -7.78 -17.50 13.57
C ASN A 78 -6.78 -17.68 12.43
N TYR A 79 -6.71 -16.71 11.50
CA TYR A 79 -5.79 -16.80 10.38
C TYR A 79 -4.35 -16.47 10.79
N ASP A 80 -3.40 -17.14 10.19
CA ASP A 80 -2.00 -16.76 10.27
C ASP A 80 -1.76 -15.52 9.37
N ILE A 81 -1.41 -14.39 9.98
CA ILE A 81 -1.21 -13.12 9.27
C ILE A 81 0.24 -12.66 9.22
N HIS A 82 1.20 -13.51 9.58
CA HIS A 82 2.62 -13.11 9.55
C HIS A 82 3.08 -12.66 8.16
N VAL A 83 2.63 -13.35 7.10
CA VAL A 83 2.95 -12.95 5.72
C VAL A 83 2.33 -11.60 5.36
N LEU A 84 1.12 -11.30 5.86
CA LEU A 84 0.50 -9.98 5.72
C LEU A 84 1.33 -8.90 6.42
N GLN A 85 1.68 -9.13 7.69
CA GLN A 85 2.48 -8.21 8.50
C GLN A 85 3.85 -7.94 7.86
N ASP A 86 4.55 -8.99 7.43
CA ASP A 86 5.81 -8.88 6.70
C ASP A 86 5.64 -8.10 5.38
N SER A 87 4.52 -8.30 4.68
CA SER A 87 4.24 -7.60 3.43
C SER A 87 4.00 -6.12 3.63
N VAL A 88 3.31 -5.73 4.70
CA VAL A 88 3.16 -4.33 5.12
C VAL A 88 4.52 -3.71 5.42
N LEU A 89 5.36 -4.39 6.25
CA LEU A 89 6.66 -3.85 6.64
C LEU A 89 7.61 -3.66 5.46
N ARG A 90 7.70 -4.66 4.56
CA ARG A 90 8.63 -4.59 3.40
C ARG A 90 8.24 -3.52 2.40
N ARG A 91 6.94 -3.23 2.24
CA ARG A 91 6.46 -2.16 1.37
C ARG A 91 6.64 -0.79 2.01
N ALA A 92 6.31 -0.67 3.29
CA ALA A 92 6.46 0.60 3.99
C ALA A 92 7.93 0.98 4.24
N PHE A 93 8.77 -0.01 4.56
CA PHE A 93 10.16 0.20 4.96
C PHE A 93 11.10 -0.74 4.20
N PRO A 94 11.39 -0.46 2.90
CA PRO A 94 12.31 -1.27 2.13
C PRO A 94 13.68 -1.39 2.83
N GLY A 95 14.17 -2.64 2.97
CA GLY A 95 15.43 -2.92 3.66
C GLY A 95 15.32 -3.18 5.18
N TYR A 96 14.18 -2.96 5.81
CA TYR A 96 13.95 -3.39 7.18
C TYR A 96 13.82 -4.92 7.24
N ALA A 97 14.65 -5.58 8.06
CA ALA A 97 14.71 -7.04 8.16
C ALA A 97 13.98 -7.63 9.37
N GLY A 98 13.43 -6.77 10.26
CA GLY A 98 12.69 -7.20 11.45
C GLY A 98 11.21 -7.47 11.15
N HIS A 99 10.47 -7.78 12.23
CA HIS A 99 9.03 -8.08 12.19
C HIS A 99 8.20 -7.17 13.13
N ASP A 100 8.82 -6.15 13.72
CA ASP A 100 8.19 -5.24 14.68
C ASP A 100 7.93 -3.88 14.04
N VAL A 101 6.67 -3.48 13.97
CA VAL A 101 6.25 -2.23 13.32
C VAL A 101 6.75 -0.98 14.06
N ASP A 102 6.80 -1.05 15.38
CA ASP A 102 7.29 0.06 16.20
C ASP A 102 8.79 0.28 16.02
N ASP A 103 9.56 -0.81 15.89
CA ASP A 103 10.99 -0.74 15.61
C ASP A 103 11.26 -0.24 14.18
N ALA A 104 10.52 -0.75 13.20
CA ALA A 104 10.60 -0.28 11.82
C ALA A 104 10.37 1.23 11.71
N ILE A 105 9.29 1.73 12.32
CA ILE A 105 8.99 3.16 12.34
C ILE A 105 10.08 3.95 13.07
N LYS A 106 10.61 3.44 14.22
CA LYS A 106 11.68 4.10 14.96
C LYS A 106 12.97 4.20 14.15
N GLN A 107 13.30 3.16 13.37
CA GLN A 107 14.45 3.20 12.46
C GLN A 107 14.23 4.23 11.37
N TYR A 108 13.10 4.14 10.64
CA TYR A 108 12.76 5.04 9.54
C TYR A 108 12.86 6.52 9.93
N ILE A 109 12.22 6.94 11.02
CA ILE A 109 12.21 8.35 11.43
C ILE A 109 13.55 8.87 11.97
N LYS A 110 14.55 8.01 12.16
CA LYS A 110 15.90 8.39 12.62
C LYS A 110 16.92 8.46 11.49
N GLU A 111 16.58 7.92 10.33
CA GLU A 111 17.51 7.79 9.21
C GLU A 111 17.16 8.76 8.07
N PRO A 112 17.66 10.02 8.13
CA PRO A 112 17.40 11.01 7.07
C PRO A 112 17.92 10.57 5.71
N GLY A 113 18.91 9.66 5.67
CA GLY A 113 19.45 9.09 4.44
C GLY A 113 18.45 8.32 3.60
N ALA A 114 17.39 7.79 4.19
CA ALA A 114 16.32 7.10 3.47
C ALA A 114 15.64 7.97 2.40
N MET A 115 15.60 9.30 2.58
CA MET A 115 15.07 10.25 1.60
C MET A 115 15.95 10.38 0.34
N PHE A 116 17.20 9.98 0.42
CA PHE A 116 18.21 10.12 -0.64
C PHE A 116 18.63 8.76 -1.18
N ASP A 117 17.69 7.82 -1.28
CA ASP A 117 17.92 6.44 -1.74
C ASP A 117 19.05 5.72 -0.99
N ASN A 118 19.24 6.07 0.29
CA ASN A 118 20.35 5.57 1.13
C ASN A 118 21.74 5.79 0.48
N ASP A 119 21.93 6.92 -0.20
CA ASP A 119 23.22 7.26 -0.75
C ASP A 119 24.27 7.30 0.37
N SER A 120 25.11 6.28 0.42
CA SER A 120 26.15 6.11 1.43
C SER A 120 27.25 7.18 1.37
N THR A 121 27.27 8.01 0.34
CA THR A 121 28.21 9.14 0.21
C THR A 121 27.76 10.37 1.00
N LEU A 122 26.46 10.44 1.37
CA LEU A 122 25.92 11.57 2.14
C LEU A 122 26.13 11.35 3.64
N THR A 123 26.68 12.37 4.28
CA THR A 123 26.86 12.40 5.73
C THR A 123 25.93 13.44 6.33
N PHE A 124 25.08 13.01 7.27
CA PHE A 124 24.11 13.85 7.96
C PHE A 124 24.58 14.15 9.37
N LYS A 125 24.76 15.41 9.69
CA LYS A 125 25.07 15.87 11.04
C LYS A 125 23.88 16.67 11.59
N GLN A 126 23.20 16.10 12.56
CA GLN A 126 22.14 16.83 13.26
C GLN A 126 22.73 18.03 14.00
N VAL A 127 22.08 19.19 13.90
CA VAL A 127 22.47 20.42 14.56
C VAL A 127 21.33 20.93 15.44
N ASP A 128 21.68 21.42 16.64
CA ASP A 128 20.72 22.08 17.52
C ASP A 128 20.47 23.49 16.95
N SER A 129 19.34 23.62 16.35
CA SER A 129 18.65 24.80 15.84
C SER A 129 19.39 26.12 15.76
N ALA A 130 19.09 26.82 14.72
CA ALA A 130 18.83 28.22 14.65
C ALA A 130 19.70 29.08 13.76
N SER A 131 20.32 28.61 12.77
CA SER A 131 20.43 29.43 11.56
C SER A 131 19.24 29.06 10.68
N GLU A 132 18.54 30.01 10.10
CA GLU A 132 17.41 29.80 9.22
C GLU A 132 17.75 28.70 8.21
N SER A 133 17.13 27.53 8.35
CA SER A 133 17.31 26.47 7.36
C SER A 133 16.60 26.91 6.10
N ILE A 134 17.35 27.09 5.03
CA ILE A 134 16.85 27.64 3.77
C ILE A 134 16.04 26.57 3.03
N ASN A 135 16.35 25.27 3.25
CA ASN A 135 15.71 24.15 2.57
C ASN A 135 14.91 23.28 3.54
N SER A 136 13.70 22.93 3.16
CA SER A 136 12.84 21.99 3.88
C SER A 136 12.58 20.79 3.01
N TYR A 137 12.89 19.59 3.52
CA TYR A 137 12.70 18.31 2.87
C TYR A 137 11.72 17.46 3.67
N THR A 138 10.87 16.69 2.99
CA THR A 138 9.90 15.81 3.64
C THR A 138 9.93 14.44 3.01
N ALA A 139 9.74 13.40 3.82
CA ALA A 139 9.37 12.07 3.32
C ALA A 139 8.29 11.46 4.22
N ASP A 140 7.28 10.92 3.58
CA ASP A 140 6.12 10.36 4.24
C ASP A 140 5.86 8.96 3.70
N VAL A 141 5.55 8.04 4.59
CA VAL A 141 5.03 6.73 4.26
C VAL A 141 3.72 6.49 5.01
N SER A 142 2.70 6.04 4.31
CA SER A 142 1.45 5.64 4.94
C SER A 142 0.96 4.31 4.41
N VAL A 143 0.43 3.48 5.30
CA VAL A 143 -0.21 2.21 4.97
C VAL A 143 -1.66 2.28 5.40
N SER A 144 -2.55 2.05 4.44
CA SER A 144 -3.99 2.05 4.64
C SER A 144 -4.58 0.70 4.24
N MET A 145 -5.52 0.20 5.02
CA MET A 145 -6.39 -0.87 4.60
C MET A 145 -7.44 -0.29 3.65
N LEU A 146 -7.59 -0.89 2.47
CA LEU A 146 -8.55 -0.46 1.45
C LEU A 146 -9.88 -1.18 1.60
N GLU A 147 -9.84 -2.50 1.78
CA GLU A 147 -11.01 -3.37 1.82
C GLU A 147 -10.72 -4.61 2.65
N ILE A 148 -11.73 -5.10 3.32
CA ILE A 148 -11.74 -6.41 3.99
C ILE A 148 -12.98 -7.17 3.57
N THR A 149 -12.81 -8.45 3.21
CA THR A 149 -13.89 -9.39 2.86
C THR A 149 -13.74 -10.67 3.67
N LEU A 150 -14.59 -11.67 3.39
CA LEU A 150 -14.48 -13.00 4.02
C LEU A 150 -13.23 -13.78 3.59
N ASP A 151 -12.67 -13.49 2.42
CA ASP A 151 -11.61 -14.26 1.80
C ASP A 151 -10.26 -13.53 1.77
N TYR A 152 -10.29 -12.18 1.79
CA TYR A 152 -9.08 -11.38 1.62
C TYR A 152 -9.16 -10.02 2.30
N VAL A 153 -7.99 -9.41 2.48
CA VAL A 153 -7.83 -7.99 2.79
C VAL A 153 -6.90 -7.33 1.77
N SER A 154 -7.24 -6.10 1.37
CA SER A 154 -6.42 -5.29 0.47
C SER A 154 -5.84 -4.09 1.18
N TYR A 155 -4.56 -3.83 0.92
CA TYR A 155 -3.79 -2.75 1.51
C TYR A 155 -3.16 -1.88 0.42
N ARG A 156 -2.93 -0.61 0.79
CA ARG A 156 -2.18 0.35 0.00
C ARG A 156 -1.09 0.97 0.85
N THR A 157 0.11 1.01 0.33
CA THR A 157 1.22 1.78 0.86
C THR A 157 1.44 2.98 -0.04
N ASP A 158 1.28 4.18 0.49
CA ASP A 158 1.61 5.43 -0.20
C ASP A 158 2.94 5.95 0.33
N TYR A 159 3.76 6.45 -0.55
CA TYR A 159 5.01 7.14 -0.22
C TYR A 159 5.10 8.46 -0.97
N SER A 160 5.63 9.46 -0.30
CA SER A 160 5.93 10.74 -0.92
C SER A 160 7.25 11.29 -0.40
N SER A 161 7.95 12.04 -1.24
CA SER A 161 9.14 12.78 -0.83
C SER A 161 9.25 14.11 -1.58
N TYR A 162 9.74 15.11 -0.88
CA TYR A 162 10.07 16.41 -1.45
C TYR A 162 11.49 16.79 -1.05
N LEU A 163 12.37 16.83 -2.03
CA LEU A 163 13.78 17.19 -1.91
C LEU A 163 14.09 18.55 -2.55
N GLY A 164 13.08 19.40 -2.68
CA GLY A 164 13.16 20.63 -3.44
C GLY A 164 12.77 20.39 -4.92
N GLY A 165 12.59 21.48 -5.66
CA GLY A 165 12.20 21.42 -7.07
C GLY A 165 10.74 21.78 -7.32
N ALA A 166 10.21 21.39 -8.49
CA ALA A 166 8.90 21.85 -8.95
C ALA A 166 7.72 21.15 -8.27
N HIS A 167 7.88 19.90 -7.86
CA HIS A 167 6.83 19.09 -7.22
C HIS A 167 7.44 17.93 -6.43
N PRO A 168 6.69 17.35 -5.45
CA PRO A 168 7.11 16.13 -4.78
C PRO A 168 7.12 14.92 -5.74
N LEU A 169 7.91 13.91 -5.40
CA LEU A 169 7.75 12.55 -5.91
C LEU A 169 6.79 11.81 -5.00
N TRP A 170 5.91 11.01 -5.59
CA TRP A 170 5.00 10.15 -4.85
C TRP A 170 4.62 8.92 -5.67
N GLY A 171 4.19 7.91 -4.98
CA GLY A 171 3.69 6.69 -5.58
C GLY A 171 3.00 5.80 -4.56
N SER A 172 2.50 4.68 -5.04
CA SER A 172 1.80 3.70 -4.21
C SER A 172 2.19 2.28 -4.61
N ASP A 173 2.15 1.38 -3.64
CA ASP A 173 2.17 -0.07 -3.85
C ASP A 173 0.92 -0.65 -3.19
N CYS A 174 0.13 -1.39 -3.97
CA CYS A 174 -1.12 -1.99 -3.53
C CYS A 174 -1.03 -3.50 -3.61
N PHE A 175 -1.64 -4.19 -2.67
CA PHE A 175 -1.66 -5.65 -2.68
C PHE A 175 -2.90 -6.22 -1.98
N THR A 176 -3.22 -7.47 -2.28
CA THR A 176 -4.27 -8.24 -1.62
C THR A 176 -3.65 -9.45 -0.93
N TYR A 177 -4.03 -9.69 0.30
CA TYR A 177 -3.67 -10.89 1.07
C TYR A 177 -4.89 -11.80 1.17
N VAL A 178 -4.73 -13.06 0.73
CA VAL A 178 -5.78 -14.09 0.75
C VAL A 178 -5.60 -14.99 1.96
N TYR A 179 -6.61 -15.02 2.85
CA TYR A 179 -6.51 -15.71 4.15
C TYR A 179 -6.27 -17.21 4.02
N LYS A 180 -7.06 -17.89 3.17
CA LYS A 180 -7.04 -19.34 3.03
C LYS A 180 -5.67 -19.91 2.70
N ASN A 181 -4.90 -19.17 1.91
CA ASN A 181 -3.58 -19.61 1.45
C ASN A 181 -2.44 -18.94 2.20
N ALA A 182 -2.75 -18.01 3.13
CA ALA A 182 -1.79 -17.18 3.83
C ALA A 182 -0.75 -16.54 2.90
N GLN A 183 -1.20 -15.97 1.77
CA GLN A 183 -0.32 -15.43 0.73
C GLN A 183 -0.79 -14.10 0.16
N VAL A 184 0.16 -13.32 -0.33
CA VAL A 184 -0.11 -12.14 -1.16
C VAL A 184 -0.44 -12.59 -2.57
N LEU A 185 -1.54 -12.07 -3.10
CA LEU A 185 -2.00 -12.35 -4.44
C LEU A 185 -1.06 -11.70 -5.47
N THR A 186 -0.65 -12.47 -6.45
CA THR A 186 0.20 -12.02 -7.57
C THR A 186 -0.55 -12.04 -8.89
N LEU A 187 0.02 -11.44 -9.92
CA LEU A 187 -0.53 -11.52 -11.28
C LEU A 187 -0.62 -12.99 -11.76
N ASP A 188 0.36 -13.84 -11.42
CA ASP A 188 0.38 -15.25 -11.79
C ASP A 188 -0.69 -16.08 -11.06
N ASP A 189 -1.09 -15.67 -9.86
CA ASP A 189 -2.20 -16.30 -9.13
C ASP A 189 -3.54 -16.00 -9.78
N LEU A 190 -3.68 -14.82 -10.38
CA LEU A 190 -4.90 -14.40 -11.09
C LEU A 190 -4.96 -14.95 -12.52
N PHE A 191 -3.87 -14.87 -13.27
CA PHE A 191 -3.81 -15.17 -14.68
C PHE A 191 -2.60 -16.03 -15.01
N SER A 192 -2.83 -17.15 -15.68
CA SER A 192 -1.72 -17.97 -16.14
C SER A 192 -0.84 -17.21 -17.16
N PRO A 193 0.47 -17.47 -17.21
CA PRO A 193 1.39 -16.72 -18.07
C PRO A 193 1.03 -16.71 -19.57
N GLU A 194 0.40 -17.79 -20.05
CA GLU A 194 -0.10 -17.88 -21.43
C GLU A 194 -1.25 -16.91 -21.71
N HIS A 195 -2.04 -16.54 -20.71
CA HIS A 195 -3.18 -15.64 -20.84
C HIS A 195 -2.81 -14.16 -20.63
N GLN A 196 -1.69 -13.85 -20.00
CA GLN A 196 -1.32 -12.47 -19.67
C GLN A 196 -1.22 -11.56 -20.91
N LYS A 197 -0.80 -12.10 -22.07
CA LYS A 197 -0.77 -11.31 -23.31
C LYS A 197 -2.16 -10.88 -23.78
N ALA A 198 -3.20 -11.67 -23.48
CA ALA A 198 -4.57 -11.33 -23.81
C ALA A 198 -5.16 -10.22 -22.92
N LEU A 199 -4.53 -9.95 -21.76
CA LEU A 199 -4.94 -8.87 -20.87
C LEU A 199 -4.60 -7.48 -21.40
N THR A 200 -3.50 -7.33 -22.15
CA THR A 200 -3.01 -6.01 -22.59
C THR A 200 -4.09 -5.14 -23.23
N PRO A 201 -4.90 -5.59 -24.22
CA PRO A 201 -5.95 -4.76 -24.79
C PRO A 201 -7.09 -4.47 -23.80
N ILE A 202 -7.39 -5.39 -22.88
CA ILE A 202 -8.44 -5.21 -21.86
C ILE A 202 -7.99 -4.14 -20.86
N VAL A 203 -6.75 -4.24 -20.37
CA VAL A 203 -6.17 -3.27 -19.45
C VAL A 203 -6.01 -1.89 -20.13
N ALA A 204 -5.64 -1.85 -21.41
CA ALA A 204 -5.58 -0.60 -22.17
C ALA A 204 -6.95 0.08 -22.29
N GLN A 205 -8.02 -0.70 -22.48
CA GLN A 205 -9.39 -0.18 -22.44
C GLN A 205 -9.74 0.34 -21.04
N ALA A 206 -9.43 -0.41 -19.99
CA ALA A 206 -9.69 0.01 -18.60
C ALA A 206 -8.94 1.30 -18.21
N VAL A 207 -7.70 1.48 -18.69
CA VAL A 207 -6.95 2.75 -18.55
C VAL A 207 -7.65 3.90 -19.29
N ALA A 208 -8.11 3.66 -20.50
CA ALA A 208 -8.83 4.66 -21.30
C ALA A 208 -10.17 5.07 -20.64
N ASP A 209 -10.89 4.09 -20.10
CA ASP A 209 -12.16 4.31 -19.37
C ASP A 209 -11.95 5.13 -18.09
N GLU A 210 -10.92 4.81 -17.30
CA GLU A 210 -10.56 5.58 -16.09
C GLU A 210 -10.25 7.05 -16.43
N LEU A 211 -9.63 7.31 -17.57
CA LEU A 211 -9.32 8.65 -18.05
C LEU A 211 -10.48 9.29 -18.83
N SER A 212 -11.56 8.57 -19.07
CA SER A 212 -12.71 9.03 -19.91
C SER A 212 -12.30 9.45 -21.33
N ILE A 213 -11.39 8.68 -21.94
CA ILE A 213 -10.89 8.89 -23.32
C ILE A 213 -11.00 7.60 -24.14
N THR A 214 -10.73 7.68 -25.44
CA THR A 214 -10.63 6.49 -26.30
C THR A 214 -9.22 5.86 -26.22
N THR A 215 -9.10 4.58 -26.55
CA THR A 215 -7.79 3.90 -26.66
C THR A 215 -6.89 4.52 -27.75
N GLY A 216 -7.48 5.13 -28.79
CA GLY A 216 -6.74 5.87 -29.82
C GLY A 216 -6.09 7.16 -29.25
N GLU A 217 -6.83 7.91 -28.45
CA GLU A 217 -6.32 9.09 -27.74
C GLU A 217 -5.25 8.68 -26.73
N LEU A 218 -5.53 7.64 -25.92
CA LEU A 218 -4.56 7.10 -24.95
C LEU A 218 -3.22 6.80 -25.63
N SER A 219 -3.23 6.12 -26.78
CA SER A 219 -2.01 5.74 -27.51
C SER A 219 -1.13 6.92 -27.88
N SER A 220 -1.73 8.10 -28.12
CA SER A 220 -1.00 9.32 -28.45
C SER A 220 -0.38 10.04 -27.25
N MET A 221 -0.78 9.65 -26.03
CA MET A 221 -0.38 10.30 -24.77
C MET A 221 0.66 9.49 -23.98
N LEU A 222 0.83 8.21 -24.33
CA LEU A 222 1.73 7.30 -23.60
C LEU A 222 3.20 7.75 -23.67
N LEU A 223 3.91 7.59 -22.57
CA LEU A 223 5.36 7.79 -22.47
C LEU A 223 6.15 6.63 -23.11
N SER A 224 5.50 5.47 -23.31
CA SER A 224 6.07 4.24 -23.86
C SER A 224 5.29 3.77 -25.11
N ASN A 225 5.78 2.72 -25.77
CA ASN A 225 5.18 2.20 -27.00
C ASN A 225 3.86 1.44 -26.83
N GLY A 226 3.23 1.52 -25.67
CA GLY A 226 1.96 0.84 -25.39
C GLY A 226 1.68 0.71 -23.91
N VAL A 227 0.45 0.32 -23.58
CA VAL A 227 0.07 -0.09 -22.22
C VAL A 227 0.65 -1.49 -21.97
N TYR A 228 1.23 -1.70 -20.82
CA TYR A 228 1.64 -3.01 -20.30
C TYR A 228 0.75 -3.42 -19.15
N VAL A 229 0.66 -4.71 -18.85
CA VAL A 229 -0.04 -5.21 -17.67
C VAL A 229 0.82 -4.94 -16.44
N SER A 230 0.29 -4.21 -15.48
CA SER A 230 1.02 -3.84 -14.26
C SER A 230 1.23 -5.06 -13.34
N ASP A 231 2.40 -5.15 -12.73
CA ASP A 231 2.68 -6.12 -11.66
C ASP A 231 2.05 -5.70 -10.32
N ILE A 232 1.69 -4.42 -10.16
CA ILE A 232 0.93 -3.95 -9.01
C ILE A 232 -0.55 -4.21 -9.29
N VAL A 233 -1.02 -5.36 -8.82
CA VAL A 233 -2.40 -5.82 -8.97
C VAL A 233 -3.01 -6.11 -7.61
N TYR A 234 -4.26 -5.67 -7.42
CA TYR A 234 -5.00 -5.88 -6.18
C TYR A 234 -6.51 -5.96 -6.42
N LEU A 235 -7.25 -6.42 -5.41
CA LEU A 235 -8.70 -6.51 -5.43
C LEU A 235 -9.31 -5.34 -4.66
N TYR A 236 -10.31 -4.70 -5.24
CA TYR A 236 -11.03 -3.62 -4.59
C TYR A 236 -12.44 -3.44 -5.18
N ASN A 237 -13.46 -3.37 -4.32
CA ASN A 237 -14.87 -3.26 -4.71
C ASN A 237 -15.31 -4.31 -5.74
N GLY A 238 -14.88 -5.56 -5.56
CA GLY A 238 -15.20 -6.67 -6.47
C GLY A 238 -14.51 -6.59 -7.84
N MET A 239 -13.54 -5.68 -8.02
CA MET A 239 -12.79 -5.49 -9.25
C MET A 239 -11.35 -5.98 -9.11
N ILE A 240 -10.76 -6.41 -10.21
CA ILE A 240 -9.31 -6.58 -10.35
C ILE A 240 -8.75 -5.23 -10.78
N VAL A 241 -7.85 -4.66 -9.99
CA VAL A 241 -7.30 -3.31 -10.22
C VAL A 241 -5.83 -3.42 -10.57
N PHE A 242 -5.45 -2.87 -11.71
CA PHE A 242 -4.06 -2.70 -12.16
C PHE A 242 -3.62 -1.28 -11.88
N HIS A 243 -2.69 -1.12 -10.95
CA HIS A 243 -2.20 0.18 -10.51
C HIS A 243 -0.98 0.64 -11.30
N TYR A 244 -0.98 1.91 -11.69
CA TYR A 244 0.13 2.58 -12.36
C TYR A 244 0.50 3.86 -11.62
N ASN A 245 1.72 3.93 -11.17
CA ASN A 245 2.25 5.13 -10.52
C ASN A 245 2.42 6.30 -11.51
N PRO A 246 2.53 7.55 -11.04
CA PRO A 246 2.90 8.67 -11.89
C PRO A 246 4.14 8.35 -12.72
N TYR A 247 4.15 8.77 -14.00
CA TYR A 247 5.16 8.45 -15.00
C TYR A 247 5.21 6.98 -15.49
N ALA A 248 4.43 6.08 -14.94
CA ALA A 248 4.43 4.68 -15.42
C ALA A 248 3.87 4.55 -16.85
N LEU A 249 2.78 5.24 -17.14
CA LEU A 249 2.16 5.27 -18.47
C LEU A 249 2.12 6.66 -19.07
N LEU A 250 1.80 7.67 -18.25
CA LEU A 250 1.51 9.04 -18.66
C LEU A 250 2.36 10.05 -17.89
N PRO A 251 2.46 11.32 -18.39
CA PRO A 251 3.13 12.40 -17.66
C PRO A 251 2.55 12.60 -16.26
N TYR A 252 3.38 13.11 -15.34
CA TYR A 252 3.06 13.33 -13.92
C TYR A 252 1.71 14.02 -13.65
N ALA A 253 1.30 14.92 -14.51
CA ALA A 253 0.06 15.66 -14.36
C ALA A 253 -1.22 14.79 -14.38
N TYR A 254 -1.13 13.57 -14.89
CA TYR A 254 -2.24 12.60 -14.87
C TYR A 254 -2.33 11.81 -13.55
N GLY A 255 -1.30 11.90 -12.72
CA GLY A 255 -1.27 11.19 -11.44
C GLY A 255 -1.09 9.69 -11.59
N ALA A 256 -1.52 8.94 -10.57
CA ALA A 256 -1.63 7.48 -10.62
C ALA A 256 -2.93 7.06 -11.30
N ILE A 257 -2.94 5.87 -11.91
CA ILE A 257 -4.08 5.31 -12.62
C ILE A 257 -4.41 3.94 -12.05
N ASP A 258 -5.67 3.73 -11.69
CA ASP A 258 -6.21 2.45 -11.24
C ASP A 258 -7.15 1.89 -12.33
N ALA A 259 -6.58 1.06 -13.23
CA ALA A 259 -7.34 0.42 -14.29
C ALA A 259 -8.16 -0.75 -13.72
N LYS A 260 -9.48 -0.60 -13.68
CA LYS A 260 -10.42 -1.54 -13.06
C LYS A 260 -11.01 -2.48 -14.10
N VAL A 261 -10.91 -3.77 -13.87
CA VAL A 261 -11.44 -4.83 -14.74
C VAL A 261 -12.38 -5.71 -13.92
N ALA A 262 -13.59 -5.89 -14.39
CA ALA A 262 -14.53 -6.78 -13.73
C ALA A 262 -14.13 -8.25 -13.95
N PRO A 263 -14.17 -9.11 -12.90
CA PRO A 263 -13.76 -10.51 -13.01
C PRO A 263 -14.51 -11.29 -14.11
N TYR A 264 -15.78 -10.98 -14.35
CA TYR A 264 -16.58 -11.64 -15.39
C TYR A 264 -16.10 -11.31 -16.82
N GLU A 265 -15.48 -10.14 -17.05
CA GLU A 265 -14.96 -9.73 -18.36
C GLU A 265 -13.71 -10.52 -18.76
N VAL A 266 -13.01 -11.05 -17.78
CA VAL A 266 -11.77 -11.83 -17.95
C VAL A 266 -11.91 -13.27 -17.46
N ALA A 267 -13.14 -13.75 -17.25
CA ALA A 267 -13.42 -15.06 -16.67
C ALA A 267 -12.68 -16.21 -17.36
N ASP A 268 -12.57 -16.17 -18.68
CA ASP A 268 -11.87 -17.22 -19.45
C ASP A 268 -10.34 -17.18 -19.30
N LEU A 269 -9.80 -16.05 -18.83
CA LEU A 269 -8.36 -15.83 -18.62
C LEU A 269 -7.91 -16.16 -17.20
N LEU A 270 -8.85 -16.16 -16.23
CA LEU A 270 -8.57 -16.42 -14.82
C LEU A 270 -8.10 -17.85 -14.58
N THR A 271 -7.18 -18.01 -13.65
CA THR A 271 -6.83 -19.32 -13.10
C THR A 271 -8.02 -19.96 -12.39
N PRO A 272 -8.05 -21.30 -12.20
CA PRO A 272 -9.11 -21.93 -11.42
C PRO A 272 -9.24 -21.40 -10.00
N GLN A 273 -8.11 -21.04 -9.37
CA GLN A 273 -8.07 -20.46 -8.05
C GLN A 273 -8.68 -19.07 -8.02
N ALA A 274 -8.34 -18.21 -8.98
CA ALA A 274 -8.90 -16.87 -9.11
C ALA A 274 -10.41 -16.91 -9.40
N LYS A 275 -10.87 -17.87 -10.22
CA LYS A 275 -12.31 -18.09 -10.46
C LYS A 275 -13.05 -18.44 -9.17
N ALA A 276 -12.49 -19.34 -8.36
CA ALA A 276 -13.08 -19.72 -7.09
C ALA A 276 -13.12 -18.54 -6.08
N LEU A 277 -12.15 -17.63 -6.15
CA LEU A 277 -12.09 -16.44 -5.28
C LEU A 277 -13.06 -15.34 -5.73
N LEU A 278 -13.19 -15.13 -7.05
CA LEU A 278 -13.82 -13.92 -7.61
C LEU A 278 -15.19 -14.15 -8.25
N LEU A 279 -15.51 -15.39 -8.61
CA LEU A 279 -16.73 -15.75 -9.35
C LEU A 279 -17.58 -16.81 -8.62
N SER A 280 -17.21 -17.22 -7.39
CA SER A 280 -18.08 -18.06 -6.58
C SER A 280 -19.37 -17.29 -6.27
N GLU A 281 -20.52 -17.87 -6.60
CA GLU A 281 -21.82 -17.37 -6.16
C GLU A 281 -21.84 -17.43 -4.61
N GLU A 282 -22.23 -16.32 -3.97
CA GLU A 282 -22.49 -16.27 -2.53
C GLU A 282 -23.66 -17.19 -2.12
#